data_154127a987cdf196a139ce2fbcc002a5
#
_entry.id   154127a987cdf196a139ce2fbcc002a5
#
_cell.length_a   1.000
_cell.length_b   1.000
_cell.length_c   1.000
_cell.angle_alpha   90.00
_cell.angle_beta   90.00
_cell.angle_gamma   90.00
#
_symmetry.space_group_name_H-M   'P 1'
#
loop_
_entity.id
_entity.type
_entity.pdbx_description
1 polymer ?
#
loop_
_entity_poly.entity_id
_entity_poly.type
_entity_poly.pdbx_seq_one_letter_code
_entity_poly.pdbx_strand_id
1 'polypeptide(L)'
;TLVQYETKISPFDSSGRIKSSMVGNHLTLWIENGKCMLGSSQAIVAIEFDGPKKVKLELEIVASNHFEKDVIKVYTQQHGLHDVTDEIKHVIEQNKADSGFAYLFVPHSTSGIWLAEESKGFIDLTKCLLDRMVPEIANFKHRETPSDAAGHIKTSLAGTYFLFKIDEGRCLIGENK
;
A
#
# COMPACT_ATOMS: atom_id res chain seq x y z
N THR A 1 -22.35 -17.92 6.61
CA THR A 1 -23.16 -17.05 7.49
C THR A 1 -23.29 -15.71 6.79
N LEU A 2 -24.51 -15.36 6.39
CA LEU A 2 -24.80 -14.04 5.81
C LEU A 2 -24.77 -13.02 6.96
N VAL A 3 -23.81 -12.09 6.92
CA VAL A 3 -23.79 -10.96 7.84
C VAL A 3 -24.85 -9.96 7.36
N GLN A 4 -25.85 -9.70 8.18
CA GLN A 4 -26.83 -8.65 7.92
C GLN A 4 -26.27 -7.34 8.48
N TYR A 5 -26.08 -6.35 7.60
CA TYR A 5 -25.71 -5.01 8.01
C TYR A 5 -26.94 -4.15 8.15
N GLU A 6 -27.14 -3.57 9.33
CA GLU A 6 -28.23 -2.64 9.56
C GLU A 6 -27.90 -1.27 8.95
N THR A 7 -28.48 -0.97 7.80
CA THR A 7 -28.48 0.37 7.21
C THR A 7 -29.84 0.78 6.74
N LYS A 8 -30.06 2.12 6.70
CA LYS A 8 -31.33 2.72 6.27
C LYS A 8 -31.55 2.64 4.75
N ILE A 9 -30.52 2.29 3.96
CA ILE A 9 -30.57 2.38 2.50
C ILE A 9 -30.67 0.99 1.87
N SER A 10 -29.64 0.18 2.00
CA SER A 10 -29.63 -1.22 1.53
C SER A 10 -28.52 -2.04 2.16
N PRO A 11 -28.63 -3.38 2.24
CA PRO A 11 -27.53 -4.24 2.68
C PRO A 11 -26.29 -4.15 1.76
N PHE A 12 -26.49 -3.89 0.47
CA PHE A 12 -25.42 -3.75 -0.52
C PHE A 12 -24.62 -2.46 -0.31
N ASP A 13 -25.28 -1.34 0.01
CA ASP A 13 -24.66 -0.06 0.33
C ASP A 13 -23.70 -0.19 1.53
N SER A 14 -24.09 -0.90 2.59
CA SER A 14 -23.24 -1.14 3.75
C SER A 14 -21.98 -1.91 3.38
N SER A 15 -22.12 -2.98 2.63
CA SER A 15 -21.01 -3.79 2.16
C SER A 15 -20.06 -2.96 1.28
N GLY A 16 -20.61 -2.13 0.39
CA GLY A 16 -19.85 -1.22 -0.46
C GLY A 16 -19.04 -0.22 0.34
N ARG A 17 -19.64 0.40 1.35
CA ARG A 17 -18.96 1.37 2.24
C ARG A 17 -17.82 0.74 3.02
N ILE A 18 -18.01 -0.44 3.58
CA ILE A 18 -16.98 -1.18 4.30
C ILE A 18 -15.81 -1.51 3.37
N LYS A 19 -16.08 -2.05 2.19
CA LYS A 19 -15.05 -2.35 1.18
C LYS A 19 -14.29 -1.11 0.75
N SER A 20 -14.99 0.00 0.51
CA SER A 20 -14.36 1.28 0.16
C SER A 20 -13.45 1.81 1.27
N SER A 21 -13.86 1.66 2.53
CA SER A 21 -13.03 2.06 3.68
C SER A 21 -11.77 1.20 3.82
N MET A 22 -11.82 -0.06 3.43
CA MET A 22 -10.65 -0.96 3.46
C MET A 22 -9.65 -0.66 2.34
N VAL A 23 -10.13 -0.31 1.15
CA VAL A 23 -9.28 -0.04 -0.03
C VAL A 23 -8.78 1.41 -0.04
N GLY A 24 -9.56 2.32 0.55
CA GLY A 24 -9.29 3.77 0.49
C GLY A 24 -9.90 4.42 -0.75
N ASN A 25 -9.84 5.75 -0.78
CA ASN A 25 -10.47 6.57 -1.82
C ASN A 25 -9.51 7.58 -2.47
N HIS A 26 -8.22 7.45 -2.21
CA HIS A 26 -7.18 8.31 -2.78
C HIS A 26 -5.97 7.47 -3.17
N LEU A 27 -5.19 8.01 -4.10
CA LEU A 27 -3.94 7.43 -4.56
C LEU A 27 -2.95 8.56 -4.81
N THR A 28 -1.73 8.41 -4.30
CA THR A 28 -0.61 9.29 -4.59
C THR A 28 0.33 8.59 -5.55
N LEU A 29 0.76 9.29 -6.60
CA LEU A 29 1.64 8.77 -7.63
C LEU A 29 2.83 9.68 -7.82
N TRP A 30 3.99 9.09 -8.05
CA TRP A 30 5.17 9.82 -8.48
C TRP A 30 5.14 10.04 -10.00
N ILE A 31 5.46 11.28 -10.41
CA ILE A 31 5.59 11.64 -11.82
C ILE A 31 7.05 11.99 -12.09
N GLU A 32 7.62 11.37 -13.10
CA GLU A 32 8.99 11.63 -13.55
C GLU A 32 8.99 11.76 -15.08
N ASN A 33 9.60 12.83 -15.60
CA ASN A 33 9.66 13.12 -17.02
C ASN A 33 8.28 13.06 -17.72
N GLY A 34 7.24 13.57 -17.06
CA GLY A 34 5.87 13.60 -17.58
C GLY A 34 5.13 12.24 -17.58
N LYS A 35 5.68 11.23 -16.92
CA LYS A 35 5.08 9.88 -16.85
C LYS A 35 4.79 9.49 -15.42
N CYS A 36 3.64 8.86 -15.18
CA CYS A 36 3.36 8.19 -13.92
C CYS A 36 4.31 6.99 -13.75
N MET A 37 4.99 6.94 -12.61
CA MET A 37 5.89 5.85 -12.27
C MET A 37 5.10 4.68 -11.71
N LEU A 38 4.82 3.70 -12.55
CA LEU A 38 4.15 2.45 -12.20
C LEU A 38 5.09 1.28 -12.45
N GLY A 39 4.96 0.22 -11.66
CA GLY A 39 5.62 -1.05 -11.96
C GLY A 39 5.09 -1.66 -13.27
N SER A 40 5.86 -2.53 -13.90
CA SER A 40 5.54 -3.11 -15.22
C SER A 40 4.19 -3.84 -15.29
N SER A 41 3.70 -4.33 -14.16
CA SER A 41 2.42 -5.04 -14.04
C SER A 41 1.41 -4.28 -13.18
N GLN A 42 1.65 -3.00 -12.89
CA GLN A 42 0.72 -2.16 -12.12
C GLN A 42 -0.17 -1.33 -13.04
N ALA A 43 -1.40 -1.10 -12.61
CA ALA A 43 -2.37 -0.24 -13.27
C ALA A 43 -3.13 0.58 -12.22
N ILE A 44 -3.59 1.77 -12.62
CA ILE A 44 -4.52 2.57 -11.83
C ILE A 44 -5.92 2.05 -12.12
N VAL A 45 -6.60 1.54 -11.08
CA VAL A 45 -7.93 0.92 -11.21
C VAL A 45 -8.91 1.65 -10.31
N ALA A 46 -9.99 2.15 -10.88
CA ALA A 46 -11.15 2.61 -10.10
C ALA A 46 -12.06 1.42 -9.78
N ILE A 47 -12.44 1.28 -8.53
CA ILE A 47 -13.28 0.19 -8.06
C ILE A 47 -14.63 0.75 -7.59
N GLU A 48 -15.72 0.25 -8.14
CA GLU A 48 -17.07 0.56 -7.72
C GLU A 48 -17.68 -0.66 -7.02
N PHE A 49 -18.08 -0.49 -5.76
CA PHE A 49 -18.60 -1.57 -4.92
C PHE A 49 -20.14 -1.61 -4.79
N ASP A 50 -20.84 -0.59 -5.32
CA ASP A 50 -22.28 -0.41 -5.16
C ASP A 50 -22.88 0.21 -6.45
N GLY A 51 -22.38 -0.19 -7.61
CA GLY A 51 -22.77 0.33 -8.91
C GLY A 51 -23.95 -0.40 -9.58
N PRO A 52 -24.35 0.07 -10.76
CA PRO A 52 -23.64 1.04 -11.62
C PRO A 52 -23.93 2.50 -11.27
N LYS A 53 -22.91 3.35 -11.23
CA LYS A 53 -23.04 4.81 -11.05
C LYS A 53 -21.89 5.58 -11.71
N LYS A 54 -22.12 6.87 -11.92
CA LYS A 54 -21.04 7.77 -12.38
C LYS A 54 -20.19 8.17 -11.18
N VAL A 55 -18.89 7.93 -11.27
CA VAL A 55 -17.91 8.34 -10.28
C VAL A 55 -17.07 9.48 -10.85
N LYS A 56 -16.90 10.56 -10.07
CA LYS A 56 -16.01 11.67 -10.38
C LYS A 56 -14.65 11.38 -9.75
N LEU A 57 -13.59 11.44 -10.54
CA LEU A 57 -12.21 11.41 -10.04
C LEU A 57 -11.66 12.83 -10.11
N GLU A 58 -10.99 13.25 -9.04
CA GLU A 58 -10.26 14.52 -8.97
C GLU A 58 -8.77 14.23 -9.01
N LEU A 59 -8.05 14.95 -9.85
CA LEU A 59 -6.60 14.82 -9.99
C LEU A 59 -5.97 16.18 -9.65
N GLU A 60 -5.05 16.16 -8.70
CA GLU A 60 -4.20 17.28 -8.38
C GLU A 60 -2.75 16.93 -8.68
N ILE A 61 -2.02 17.86 -9.30
CA ILE A 61 -0.62 17.68 -9.65
C ILE A 61 0.20 18.75 -8.93
N VAL A 62 1.10 18.29 -8.06
CA VAL A 62 2.09 19.16 -7.39
C VAL A 62 3.43 18.97 -8.08
N ALA A 63 3.93 20.01 -8.73
CA ALA A 63 5.22 19.97 -9.39
C ALA A 63 6.32 20.51 -8.47
N SER A 64 7.48 19.87 -8.46
CA SER A 64 8.68 20.31 -7.77
C SER A 64 9.88 20.11 -8.68
N ASN A 65 10.79 21.08 -8.65
CA ASN A 65 12.07 21.00 -9.38
C ASN A 65 13.22 20.52 -8.48
N HIS A 66 12.94 20.24 -7.21
CA HIS A 66 13.94 19.82 -6.24
C HIS A 66 13.47 18.54 -5.54
N PHE A 67 14.10 17.44 -5.87
CA PHE A 67 13.90 16.15 -5.22
C PHE A 67 15.18 15.31 -5.34
N GLU A 68 15.41 14.48 -4.34
CA GLU A 68 16.45 13.45 -4.35
C GLU A 68 15.79 12.09 -4.56
N LYS A 69 16.50 11.18 -5.22
CA LYS A 69 16.00 9.85 -5.53
C LYS A 69 17.04 8.80 -5.18
N ASP A 70 16.65 7.89 -4.34
CA ASP A 70 17.44 6.73 -3.95
C ASP A 70 16.71 5.42 -4.19
N VAL A 71 17.44 4.32 -4.25
CA VAL A 71 16.89 2.97 -4.43
C VAL A 71 17.37 2.07 -3.30
N ILE A 72 16.42 1.65 -2.47
CA ILE A 72 16.65 0.65 -1.42
C ILE A 72 16.42 -0.74 -2.01
N LYS A 73 17.39 -1.63 -1.92
CA LYS A 73 17.28 -3.02 -2.38
C LYS A 73 17.11 -3.94 -1.18
N VAL A 74 15.94 -4.55 -1.08
CA VAL A 74 15.61 -5.52 -0.03
C VAL A 74 15.64 -6.92 -0.62
N TYR A 75 16.45 -7.80 -0.04
CA TYR A 75 16.55 -9.20 -0.46
C TYR A 75 15.75 -10.08 0.50
N THR A 76 14.66 -10.62 0.02
CA THR A 76 13.78 -11.51 0.79
C THR A 76 14.09 -12.97 0.48
N GLN A 77 14.31 -13.79 1.50
CA GLN A 77 14.54 -15.23 1.34
C GLN A 77 13.23 -16.03 1.26
N GLN A 78 12.16 -15.45 1.79
CA GLN A 78 10.82 -16.04 1.81
C GLN A 78 9.76 -14.93 1.80
N HIS A 79 8.53 -15.28 1.49
CA HIS A 79 7.41 -14.37 1.64
C HIS A 79 7.18 -14.03 3.13
N GLY A 80 6.83 -12.80 3.42
CA GLY A 80 6.59 -12.32 4.78
C GLY A 80 6.69 -10.81 4.91
N LEU A 81 6.67 -10.34 6.14
CA LEU A 81 6.91 -8.95 6.47
C LEU A 81 8.39 -8.76 6.80
N HIS A 82 8.99 -7.76 6.21
CA HIS A 82 10.39 -7.41 6.39
C HIS A 82 10.47 -5.95 6.84
N ASP A 83 11.06 -5.72 8.00
CA ASP A 83 11.34 -4.37 8.47
C ASP A 83 12.42 -3.73 7.60
N VAL A 84 12.15 -2.53 7.11
CA VAL A 84 13.01 -1.73 6.24
C VAL A 84 13.24 -0.33 6.82
N THR A 85 12.91 -0.15 8.08
CA THR A 85 12.95 1.15 8.77
C THR A 85 14.36 1.73 8.80
N ASP A 86 15.34 0.92 9.14
CA ASP A 86 16.73 1.38 9.28
C ASP A 86 17.34 1.76 7.91
N GLU A 87 17.02 1.02 6.86
CA GLU A 87 17.43 1.36 5.50
C GLU A 87 16.85 2.70 5.06
N ILE A 88 15.59 2.98 5.38
CA ILE A 88 14.93 4.25 5.06
C ILE A 88 15.56 5.40 5.86
N LYS A 89 15.78 5.24 7.16
CA LYS A 89 16.44 6.23 8.01
C LYS A 89 17.83 6.56 7.48
N HIS A 90 18.60 5.55 7.12
CA HIS A 90 19.94 5.71 6.57
C HIS A 90 19.96 6.55 5.27
N VAL A 91 19.03 6.31 4.36
CA VAL A 91 18.88 7.09 3.12
C VAL A 91 18.58 8.56 3.43
N ILE A 92 17.68 8.83 4.39
CA ILE A 92 17.35 10.21 4.79
C ILE A 92 18.57 10.93 5.38
N GLU A 93 19.32 10.25 6.24
CA GLU A 93 20.57 10.79 6.82
C GLU A 93 21.62 11.09 5.75
N GLN A 94 21.82 10.19 4.78
CA GLN A 94 22.76 10.39 3.67
C GLN A 94 22.39 11.60 2.81
N ASN A 95 21.12 11.80 2.53
CA ASN A 95 20.62 12.93 1.74
C ASN A 95 20.58 14.24 2.54
N LYS A 96 20.84 14.21 3.84
CA LYS A 96 20.79 15.38 4.73
C LYS A 96 19.48 16.16 4.62
N ALA A 97 18.39 15.43 4.42
CA ALA A 97 17.06 16.00 4.31
C ALA A 97 16.60 16.50 5.70
N ASP A 98 16.68 17.80 5.94
CA ASP A 98 16.29 18.39 7.22
C ASP A 98 14.78 18.40 7.41
N SER A 99 14.05 18.83 6.39
CA SER A 99 12.57 18.84 6.41
C SER A 99 11.98 18.64 5.02
N GLY A 100 10.83 17.97 4.96
CA GLY A 100 10.17 17.69 3.70
C GLY A 100 9.23 16.50 3.77
N PHE A 101 9.03 15.86 2.61
CA PHE A 101 8.25 14.63 2.48
C PHE A 101 9.08 13.57 1.77
N ALA A 102 9.02 12.36 2.28
CA ALA A 102 9.55 11.18 1.59
C ALA A 102 8.39 10.35 1.02
N TYR A 103 8.52 10.01 -0.25
CA TYR A 103 7.60 9.13 -0.97
C TYR A 103 8.31 7.80 -1.23
N LEU A 104 7.92 6.77 -0.51
CA LEU A 104 8.41 5.42 -0.67
C LEU A 104 7.48 4.65 -1.61
N PHE A 105 8.04 4.02 -2.63
CA PHE A 105 7.27 3.30 -3.65
C PHE A 105 7.87 1.93 -3.95
N VAL A 106 7.03 0.91 -3.98
CA VAL A 106 7.39 -0.45 -4.36
C VAL A 106 6.80 -0.77 -5.74
N PRO A 107 7.62 -0.76 -6.80
CA PRO A 107 7.15 -0.98 -8.18
C PRO A 107 6.96 -2.47 -8.48
N HIS A 108 6.23 -3.18 -7.62
CA HIS A 108 5.99 -4.62 -7.74
C HIS A 108 4.53 -4.97 -7.41
N SER A 109 3.95 -5.86 -8.19
CA SER A 109 2.54 -6.23 -8.07
C SER A 109 2.23 -7.25 -6.97
N THR A 110 3.27 -7.89 -6.39
CA THR A 110 3.15 -8.85 -5.27
C THR A 110 3.92 -8.40 -4.03
N SER A 111 4.35 -7.12 -3.97
CA SER A 111 5.00 -6.55 -2.80
C SER A 111 4.35 -5.24 -2.43
N GLY A 112 4.07 -5.05 -1.17
CA GLY A 112 3.46 -3.83 -0.63
C GLY A 112 4.33 -3.19 0.43
N ILE A 113 3.92 -2.00 0.88
CA ILE A 113 4.53 -1.28 2.01
C ILE A 113 3.45 -0.92 3.02
N TRP A 114 3.77 -1.07 4.29
CA TRP A 114 2.82 -0.81 5.37
C TRP A 114 3.54 -0.21 6.56
N LEU A 115 2.87 0.69 7.27
CA LEU A 115 3.32 1.16 8.58
C LEU A 115 2.75 0.22 9.64
N ALA A 116 3.63 -0.39 10.42
CA ALA A 116 3.27 -1.35 11.44
C ALA A 116 3.94 -1.02 12.78
N GLU A 117 3.41 -1.56 13.86
CA GLU A 117 4.09 -1.50 15.15
C GLU A 117 5.38 -2.32 15.13
N GLU A 118 6.46 -1.75 15.68
CA GLU A 118 7.76 -2.40 15.81
C GLU A 118 7.72 -3.48 16.92
N SER A 119 7.00 -4.56 16.67
CA SER A 119 7.08 -5.73 17.54
C SER A 119 6.97 -7.01 16.73
N LYS A 120 7.80 -8.00 17.07
CA LYS A 120 7.75 -9.31 16.43
C LYS A 120 6.36 -9.95 16.54
N GLY A 121 5.73 -9.81 17.69
CA GLY A 121 4.38 -10.35 17.92
C GLY A 121 3.34 -9.72 17.01
N PHE A 122 3.41 -8.40 16.76
CA PHE A 122 2.51 -7.72 15.86
C PHE A 122 2.77 -8.10 14.40
N ILE A 123 4.02 -8.23 13.99
CA ILE A 123 4.41 -8.69 12.66
C ILE A 123 3.85 -10.08 12.37
N ASP A 124 4.04 -11.02 13.32
CA ASP A 124 3.52 -12.39 13.20
C ASP A 124 1.97 -12.42 13.15
N LEU A 125 1.32 -11.58 13.98
CA LEU A 125 -0.14 -11.46 13.99
C LEU A 125 -0.66 -10.88 12.67
N THR A 126 -0.02 -9.86 12.15
CA THR A 126 -0.38 -9.23 10.87
C THR A 126 -0.24 -10.20 9.70
N LYS A 127 0.85 -10.97 9.67
CA LYS A 127 1.04 -12.04 8.69
C LYS A 127 -0.11 -13.05 8.79
N CYS A 128 -0.40 -13.53 9.98
CA CYS A 128 -1.49 -14.49 10.22
C CYS A 128 -2.85 -13.93 9.74
N LEU A 129 -3.13 -12.64 9.99
CA LEU A 129 -4.37 -12.00 9.55
C LEU A 129 -4.45 -11.94 8.01
N LEU A 130 -3.39 -11.51 7.35
CA LEU A 130 -3.33 -11.45 5.89
C LEU A 130 -3.50 -12.84 5.25
N ASP A 131 -2.90 -13.87 5.83
CA ASP A 131 -3.03 -15.25 5.35
C ASP A 131 -4.45 -15.81 5.55
N ARG A 132 -5.16 -15.35 6.58
CA ARG A 132 -6.56 -15.68 6.81
C ARG A 132 -7.51 -14.94 5.88
N MET A 133 -7.23 -13.67 5.60
CA MET A 133 -8.06 -12.86 4.69
C MET A 133 -7.90 -13.30 3.23
N VAL A 134 -6.67 -13.65 2.84
CA VAL A 134 -6.30 -14.04 1.49
C VAL A 134 -5.44 -15.32 1.55
N PRO A 135 -6.08 -16.48 1.75
CA PRO A 135 -5.35 -17.74 1.89
C PRO A 135 -4.73 -18.18 0.56
N GLU A 136 -3.50 -18.63 0.60
CA GLU A 136 -2.78 -19.15 -0.57
C GLU A 136 -3.38 -20.44 -1.14
N ILE A 137 -4.09 -21.20 -0.30
CA ILE A 137 -4.79 -22.43 -0.69
C ILE A 137 -6.11 -22.18 -1.44
N ALA A 138 -6.57 -20.92 -1.53
CA ALA A 138 -7.76 -20.59 -2.30
C ALA A 138 -7.49 -20.82 -3.80
N ASN A 139 -8.45 -21.44 -4.48
CA ASN A 139 -8.30 -21.76 -5.90
C ASN A 139 -8.54 -20.52 -6.76
N PHE A 140 -7.58 -19.60 -6.74
CA PHE A 140 -7.60 -18.42 -7.58
C PHE A 140 -7.29 -18.81 -9.04
N LYS A 141 -8.09 -18.30 -9.97
CA LYS A 141 -7.82 -18.43 -11.40
C LYS A 141 -6.68 -17.49 -11.81
N HIS A 142 -5.46 -17.96 -11.70
CA HIS A 142 -4.27 -17.22 -12.07
C HIS A 142 -3.34 -18.09 -12.92
N ARG A 143 -2.53 -17.44 -13.79
CA ARG A 143 -1.66 -18.16 -14.74
C ARG A 143 -0.48 -18.86 -14.07
N GLU A 144 0.02 -18.28 -12.97
CA GLU A 144 1.27 -18.76 -12.37
C GLU A 144 0.99 -19.68 -11.20
N THR A 145 0.86 -19.17 -9.99
CA THR A 145 0.62 -20.00 -8.80
C THR A 145 -0.48 -19.41 -7.90
N PRO A 146 -1.12 -20.22 -7.05
CA PRO A 146 -2.06 -19.69 -6.06
C PRO A 146 -1.42 -18.70 -5.07
N SER A 147 -0.16 -18.89 -4.70
CA SER A 147 0.59 -17.96 -3.84
C SER A 147 0.85 -16.63 -4.52
N ASP A 148 1.15 -16.62 -5.82
CA ASP A 148 1.30 -15.41 -6.61
C ASP A 148 -0.02 -14.62 -6.69
N ALA A 149 -1.13 -15.29 -6.98
CA ALA A 149 -2.46 -14.70 -6.97
C ALA A 149 -2.81 -14.09 -5.60
N ALA A 150 -2.53 -14.79 -4.50
CA ALA A 150 -2.72 -14.28 -3.15
C ALA A 150 -1.82 -13.07 -2.88
N GLY A 151 -0.59 -13.08 -3.37
CA GLY A 151 0.35 -11.96 -3.30
C GLY A 151 -0.19 -10.69 -3.95
N HIS A 152 -0.76 -10.78 -5.15
CA HIS A 152 -1.40 -9.65 -5.82
C HIS A 152 -2.54 -9.04 -5.00
N ILE A 153 -3.39 -9.88 -4.41
CA ILE A 153 -4.53 -9.41 -3.59
C ILE A 153 -4.01 -8.77 -2.29
N LYS A 154 -3.07 -9.42 -1.60
CA LYS A 154 -2.46 -8.87 -0.37
C LYS A 154 -1.79 -7.52 -0.62
N THR A 155 -1.08 -7.39 -1.74
CA THR A 155 -0.45 -6.12 -2.17
C THR A 155 -1.48 -5.02 -2.41
N SER A 156 -2.59 -5.35 -3.04
CA SER A 156 -3.68 -4.39 -3.27
C SER A 156 -4.34 -3.93 -1.96
N LEU A 157 -4.32 -4.75 -0.92
CA LEU A 157 -4.82 -4.38 0.41
C LEU A 157 -3.80 -3.54 1.20
N ALA A 158 -2.52 -3.89 1.15
CA ALA A 158 -1.46 -3.17 1.85
C ALA A 158 -1.12 -1.83 1.17
N GLY A 159 -1.19 -1.77 -0.14
CA GLY A 159 -0.72 -0.66 -0.95
C GLY A 159 0.76 -0.78 -1.33
N THR A 160 1.17 0.02 -2.31
CA THR A 160 2.52 -0.03 -2.89
C THR A 160 3.32 1.23 -2.63
N TYR A 161 2.78 2.17 -1.89
CA TYR A 161 3.45 3.41 -1.56
C TYR A 161 3.16 3.85 -0.13
N PHE A 162 4.05 4.65 0.41
CA PHE A 162 3.89 5.32 1.68
C PHE A 162 4.48 6.73 1.62
N LEU A 163 3.72 7.73 2.08
CA LEU A 163 4.15 9.12 2.16
C LEU A 163 4.27 9.52 3.63
N PHE A 164 5.41 10.05 4.05
CA PHE A 164 5.63 10.52 5.40
C PHE A 164 6.41 11.84 5.43
N LYS A 165 6.27 12.57 6.53
CA LYS A 165 6.98 13.82 6.77
C LYS A 165 8.38 13.53 7.33
N ILE A 166 9.37 14.31 6.87
CA ILE A 166 10.68 14.44 7.49
C ILE A 166 10.70 15.77 8.25
N ASP A 167 11.22 15.77 9.48
CA ASP A 167 11.36 16.95 10.31
C ASP A 167 12.62 16.81 11.17
N GLU A 168 13.45 17.84 11.20
CA GLU A 168 14.78 17.80 11.86
C GLU A 168 15.60 16.55 11.50
N GLY A 169 15.58 16.17 10.23
CA GLY A 169 16.30 14.99 9.73
C GLY A 169 15.72 13.63 10.17
N ARG A 170 14.52 13.60 10.70
CA ARG A 170 13.87 12.37 11.23
C ARG A 170 12.59 12.03 10.49
N CYS A 171 12.35 10.75 10.29
CA CYS A 171 11.03 10.27 9.86
C CYS A 171 9.99 10.47 10.96
N LEU A 172 8.90 11.15 10.66
CA LEU A 172 7.76 11.25 11.57
C LEU A 172 6.79 10.09 11.33
N ILE A 173 7.14 8.92 11.81
CA ILE A 173 6.34 7.69 11.70
C ILE A 173 5.73 7.24 13.03
N GLY A 174 5.87 8.04 14.08
CA GLY A 174 5.38 7.77 15.43
C GLY A 174 6.39 7.04 16.31
N GLU A 175 6.14 7.03 17.60
CA GLU A 175 6.90 6.24 18.57
C GLU A 175 6.49 4.76 18.42
N ASN A 176 7.45 3.85 18.54
CA ASN A 176 7.26 2.39 18.36
C ASN A 176 6.79 1.97 16.95
N LYS A 177 7.24 2.69 15.92
CA LYS A 177 6.92 2.36 14.51
C LYS A 177 8.13 2.50 13.61
#